data_80f4457398a664ec55d8e095eb1816cf
#
_entry.id   80f4457398a664ec55d8e095eb1816cf
#
_cell.length_a   1.000
_cell.length_b   1.000
_cell.length_c   1.000
_cell.angle_alpha   90.00
_cell.angle_beta   90.00
_cell.angle_gamma   90.00
#
_symmetry.space_group_name_H-M   'P 1'
#
loop_
_entity.id
_entity.type
_entity.pdbx_description
1 polymer ?
#
loop_
_entity_poly.entity_id
_entity_poly.type
_entity_poly.pdbx_seq_one_letter_code
_entity_poly.pdbx_strand_id
1 'polypeptide(L)'
;MQTSIDQILSAYDDRAPLAQASTIPAAWYVDPRIAELERLNVFGKTWQLVARTDQVQSPGEFISTMVAGEPIVVVRGNDGVLRAFYNVCRHHAAAVVPQPCGHASILRCPYHGWNYGLDGSLKGMPEFDGVENFDRAQNGLVPVRVETWECFVFVNLDHHAEPLTKFLGGLVQRVAPLGISKLHYFDRRTYDINCNWKVFVDNYLDGGYHVPHLHKGLNSVLDYKQYTIENEDRYCLQSSPMVASEEDVATGSTRKGDRAWYFWQHPNLMINCYAGYMDTNLVIPVDVDHCHVIFDFYFADVGEASREYNEQSVNVGNRVQEEDLGICEDVQRGLKSRAYRAGRLSVRREAGEQLFHRLLAADLRSNTEITTAAAD
;
A
#
# COMPACT_ATOMS: atom_id res chain seq x y z
N MET A 1 -27.35 -5.23 -23.74
CA MET A 1 -26.73 -6.31 -22.95
C MET A 1 -25.54 -5.71 -22.23
N GLN A 2 -25.37 -5.97 -20.94
CA GLN A 2 -24.21 -5.53 -20.19
C GLN A 2 -22.99 -6.38 -20.62
N THR A 3 -21.85 -5.75 -20.88
CA THR A 3 -20.59 -6.45 -21.21
C THR A 3 -20.21 -7.40 -20.09
N SER A 4 -19.85 -8.66 -20.40
CA SER A 4 -19.43 -9.61 -19.34
C SER A 4 -18.07 -9.22 -18.76
N ILE A 5 -17.77 -9.70 -17.56
CA ILE A 5 -16.47 -9.44 -16.92
C ILE A 5 -15.31 -10.01 -17.76
N ASP A 6 -15.50 -11.20 -18.33
CA ASP A 6 -14.49 -11.83 -19.20
C ASP A 6 -14.21 -11.00 -20.46
N GLN A 7 -15.24 -10.39 -21.03
CA GLN A 7 -15.08 -9.48 -22.16
C GLN A 7 -14.31 -8.22 -21.77
N ILE A 8 -14.54 -7.69 -20.56
CA ILE A 8 -13.81 -6.53 -20.04
C ILE A 8 -12.34 -6.90 -19.82
N LEU A 9 -12.06 -8.04 -19.17
CA LEU A 9 -10.69 -8.49 -18.89
C LEU A 9 -9.92 -8.86 -20.18
N SER A 10 -10.57 -9.49 -21.15
CA SER A 10 -9.95 -9.88 -22.42
C SER A 10 -9.65 -8.71 -23.36
N ALA A 11 -10.20 -7.51 -23.09
CA ALA A 11 -9.95 -6.32 -23.90
C ALA A 11 -8.54 -5.73 -23.73
N TYR A 12 -7.77 -6.18 -22.74
CA TYR A 12 -6.38 -5.76 -22.54
C TYR A 12 -5.40 -6.81 -23.05
N ASP A 13 -4.45 -6.39 -23.91
CA ASP A 13 -3.34 -7.22 -24.37
C ASP A 13 -2.09 -7.01 -23.50
N ASP A 14 -1.90 -7.88 -22.50
CA ASP A 14 -0.77 -7.86 -21.58
C ASP A 14 0.55 -8.36 -22.21
N ARG A 15 0.52 -8.88 -23.45
CA ARG A 15 1.71 -9.40 -24.16
C ARG A 15 2.28 -8.39 -25.16
N ALA A 16 1.56 -7.34 -25.48
CA ALA A 16 2.02 -6.33 -26.41
C ALA A 16 3.38 -5.75 -25.98
N PRO A 17 4.40 -5.67 -26.85
CA PRO A 17 5.63 -4.95 -26.51
C PRO A 17 5.32 -3.47 -26.25
N LEU A 18 6.12 -2.80 -25.40
CA LEU A 18 5.86 -1.41 -24.98
C LEU A 18 5.58 -0.46 -26.16
N ALA A 19 6.30 -0.62 -27.27
CA ALA A 19 6.09 0.20 -28.47
C ALA A 19 4.69 0.04 -29.10
N GLN A 20 3.95 -1.00 -28.75
CA GLN A 20 2.60 -1.30 -29.24
C GLN A 20 1.56 -1.31 -28.13
N ALA A 21 1.99 -1.23 -26.87
CA ALA A 21 1.13 -1.32 -25.71
C ALA A 21 0.19 -0.12 -25.56
N SER A 22 -0.98 -0.38 -25.06
CA SER A 22 -1.94 0.62 -24.57
C SER A 22 -2.05 0.56 -23.04
N THR A 23 -2.65 1.58 -22.46
CA THR A 23 -3.12 1.52 -21.07
C THR A 23 -4.17 0.41 -20.91
N ILE A 24 -4.45 -0.01 -19.68
CA ILE A 24 -5.64 -0.85 -19.41
C ILE A 24 -6.90 -0.10 -19.87
N PRO A 25 -7.95 -0.82 -20.28
CA PRO A 25 -9.21 -0.20 -20.75
C PRO A 25 -9.87 0.66 -19.66
N ALA A 26 -10.48 1.78 -20.04
CA ALA A 26 -11.22 2.67 -19.14
C ALA A 26 -12.21 1.91 -18.23
N ALA A 27 -12.83 0.84 -18.75
CA ALA A 27 -13.73 -0.02 -17.97
C ALA A 27 -13.08 -0.62 -16.72
N TRP A 28 -11.77 -0.83 -16.70
CA TRP A 28 -11.06 -1.35 -15.52
C TRP A 28 -11.01 -0.34 -14.37
N TYR A 29 -11.11 0.95 -14.67
CA TYR A 29 -11.12 2.02 -13.66
C TYR A 29 -12.52 2.35 -13.13
N VAL A 30 -13.58 2.05 -13.90
CA VAL A 30 -14.92 2.57 -13.59
C VAL A 30 -15.99 1.50 -13.38
N ASP A 31 -15.68 0.23 -13.63
CA ASP A 31 -16.62 -0.88 -13.42
C ASP A 31 -16.49 -1.42 -11.98
N PRO A 32 -17.53 -1.37 -11.14
CA PRO A 32 -17.46 -1.84 -9.75
C PRO A 32 -17.19 -3.34 -9.63
N ARG A 33 -17.43 -4.13 -10.69
CA ARG A 33 -17.09 -5.57 -10.69
C ARG A 33 -15.59 -5.80 -10.76
N ILE A 34 -14.84 -4.89 -11.42
CA ILE A 34 -13.38 -4.92 -11.40
C ILE A 34 -12.87 -4.58 -10.01
N ALA A 35 -13.43 -3.56 -9.33
CA ALA A 35 -13.04 -3.23 -7.95
C ALA A 35 -13.26 -4.41 -6.99
N GLU A 36 -14.33 -5.19 -7.17
CA GLU A 36 -14.55 -6.39 -6.37
C GLU A 36 -13.52 -7.50 -6.68
N LEU A 37 -13.15 -7.71 -7.94
CA LEU A 37 -12.06 -8.62 -8.30
C LEU A 37 -10.71 -8.17 -7.74
N GLU A 38 -10.43 -6.87 -7.76
CA GLU A 38 -9.22 -6.30 -7.14
C GLU A 38 -9.18 -6.57 -5.65
N ARG A 39 -10.31 -6.35 -4.95
CA ARG A 39 -10.42 -6.66 -3.53
C ARG A 39 -10.04 -8.11 -3.23
N LEU A 40 -10.52 -9.06 -4.02
CA LEU A 40 -10.31 -10.49 -3.81
C LEU A 40 -8.93 -10.96 -4.32
N ASN A 41 -8.55 -10.61 -5.53
CA ASN A 41 -7.42 -11.20 -6.23
C ASN A 41 -6.13 -10.38 -6.13
N VAL A 42 -6.24 -9.07 -5.90
CA VAL A 42 -5.07 -8.20 -5.71
C VAL A 42 -4.81 -8.01 -4.23
N PHE A 43 -5.67 -7.27 -3.52
CA PHE A 43 -5.45 -6.89 -2.12
C PHE A 43 -5.60 -8.06 -1.15
N GLY A 44 -6.43 -9.06 -1.47
CA GLY A 44 -6.61 -10.27 -0.67
C GLY A 44 -5.47 -11.30 -0.82
N LYS A 45 -4.68 -11.23 -1.91
CA LYS A 45 -3.63 -12.23 -2.22
C LYS A 45 -2.21 -11.66 -2.23
N THR A 46 -2.04 -10.35 -2.10
CA THR A 46 -0.72 -9.73 -2.03
C THR A 46 -0.41 -9.25 -0.61
N TRP A 47 0.88 -9.06 -0.32
CA TRP A 47 1.30 -8.51 0.96
C TRP A 47 0.95 -7.03 1.05
N GLN A 48 0.17 -6.67 2.09
CA GLN A 48 -0.31 -5.31 2.34
C GLN A 48 0.41 -4.69 3.52
N LEU A 49 0.98 -3.50 3.34
CA LEU A 49 1.54 -2.70 4.43
C LEU A 49 0.42 -2.23 5.35
N VAL A 50 0.53 -2.52 6.65
CA VAL A 50 -0.52 -2.20 7.63
C VAL A 50 -0.04 -1.37 8.81
N ALA A 51 1.25 -1.42 9.12
CA ALA A 51 1.81 -0.71 10.28
C ALA A 51 3.32 -0.50 10.14
N ARG A 52 3.86 0.32 11.06
CA ARG A 52 5.28 0.38 11.35
C ARG A 52 5.63 -0.57 12.50
N THR A 53 6.86 -1.07 12.52
CA THR A 53 7.33 -1.97 13.57
C THR A 53 7.35 -1.33 14.98
N ASP A 54 7.55 0.00 15.04
CA ASP A 54 7.53 0.76 16.30
C ASP A 54 6.15 0.85 16.96
N GLN A 55 5.07 0.65 16.21
CA GLN A 55 3.70 0.65 16.72
C GLN A 55 3.30 -0.65 17.46
N VAL A 56 4.07 -1.72 17.24
CA VAL A 56 3.81 -3.05 17.80
C VAL A 56 5.11 -3.67 18.33
N GLN A 57 5.92 -2.87 19.03
CA GLN A 57 7.23 -3.26 19.51
C GLN A 57 7.16 -4.07 20.81
N SER A 58 6.34 -3.62 21.75
CA SER A 58 6.25 -4.20 23.10
C SER A 58 5.09 -5.21 23.24
N PRO A 59 5.22 -6.24 24.07
CA PRO A 59 4.12 -7.17 24.32
C PRO A 59 2.82 -6.45 24.70
N GLY A 60 1.72 -6.84 24.06
CA GLY A 60 0.40 -6.24 24.23
C GLY A 60 0.10 -5.05 23.33
N GLU A 61 1.09 -4.43 22.71
CA GLU A 61 0.82 -3.40 21.68
C GLU A 61 0.14 -4.00 20.48
N PHE A 62 -0.89 -3.31 20.00
CA PHE A 62 -1.67 -3.73 18.84
C PHE A 62 -2.05 -2.56 17.91
N ILE A 63 -2.28 -2.89 16.66
CA ILE A 63 -3.00 -2.05 15.69
C ILE A 63 -4.20 -2.81 15.13
N SER A 64 -5.26 -2.08 14.78
CA SER A 64 -6.43 -2.61 14.09
C SER A 64 -6.66 -1.81 12.82
N THR A 65 -6.87 -2.50 11.70
CA THR A 65 -7.03 -1.88 10.38
C THR A 65 -7.93 -2.72 9.48
N MET A 66 -8.21 -2.19 8.28
CA MET A 66 -8.94 -2.91 7.23
C MET A 66 -7.99 -3.29 6.10
N VAL A 67 -8.08 -4.52 5.61
CA VAL A 67 -7.33 -5.01 4.45
C VAL A 67 -8.29 -5.76 3.54
N ALA A 68 -8.42 -5.32 2.30
CA ALA A 68 -9.35 -5.92 1.33
C ALA A 68 -10.79 -6.08 1.86
N GLY A 69 -11.26 -5.13 2.68
CA GLY A 69 -12.58 -5.17 3.31
C GLY A 69 -12.67 -6.04 4.58
N GLU A 70 -11.58 -6.71 4.98
CA GLU A 70 -11.53 -7.54 6.19
C GLU A 70 -10.95 -6.77 7.37
N PRO A 71 -11.57 -6.80 8.56
CA PRO A 71 -11.01 -6.21 9.77
C PRO A 71 -9.88 -7.10 10.30
N ILE A 72 -8.71 -6.51 10.49
CA ILE A 72 -7.48 -7.18 10.93
C ILE A 72 -6.97 -6.55 12.21
N VAL A 73 -6.45 -7.35 13.13
CA VAL A 73 -5.67 -6.91 14.28
C VAL A 73 -4.27 -7.53 14.22
N VAL A 74 -3.26 -6.69 14.37
CA VAL A 74 -1.86 -7.12 14.54
C VAL A 74 -1.47 -6.84 15.98
N VAL A 75 -0.88 -7.81 16.67
CA VAL A 75 -0.54 -7.72 18.11
C VAL A 75 0.79 -8.38 18.43
N ARG A 76 1.56 -7.79 19.32
CA ARG A 76 2.76 -8.39 19.90
C ARG A 76 2.36 -9.29 21.08
N GLY A 77 2.64 -10.59 20.94
CA GLY A 77 2.41 -11.56 22.03
C GLY A 77 3.32 -11.37 23.22
N ASN A 78 2.95 -11.94 24.37
CA ASN A 78 3.79 -11.96 25.57
C ASN A 78 5.13 -12.71 25.38
N ASP A 79 5.19 -13.59 24.40
CA ASP A 79 6.36 -14.32 23.94
C ASP A 79 7.25 -13.53 22.98
N GLY A 80 6.89 -12.26 22.70
CA GLY A 80 7.58 -11.40 21.74
C GLY A 80 7.26 -11.68 20.29
N VAL A 81 6.42 -12.67 19.96
CA VAL A 81 6.05 -13.02 18.58
C VAL A 81 4.96 -12.07 18.07
N LEU A 82 5.18 -11.49 16.89
CA LEU A 82 4.16 -10.69 16.21
C LEU A 82 3.16 -11.63 15.54
N ARG A 83 1.87 -11.35 15.74
CA ARG A 83 0.77 -12.12 15.16
C ARG A 83 -0.28 -11.20 14.55
N ALA A 84 -1.00 -11.72 13.57
CA ALA A 84 -2.17 -11.06 13.02
C ALA A 84 -3.36 -12.01 13.00
N PHE A 85 -4.55 -11.46 13.17
CA PHE A 85 -5.79 -12.20 13.17
C PHE A 85 -6.88 -11.40 12.46
N TYR A 86 -7.89 -12.10 11.93
CA TYR A 86 -9.15 -11.44 11.64
C TYR A 86 -9.72 -10.87 12.96
N ASN A 87 -9.98 -9.57 12.98
CA ASN A 87 -10.52 -8.86 14.16
C ASN A 87 -12.02 -9.12 14.31
N VAL A 88 -12.42 -10.38 14.31
CA VAL A 88 -13.80 -10.86 14.27
C VAL A 88 -14.03 -11.85 15.40
N CYS A 89 -14.90 -11.49 16.35
CA CYS A 89 -15.27 -12.36 17.47
C CYS A 89 -15.98 -13.62 16.96
N ARG A 90 -15.52 -14.79 17.40
CA ARG A 90 -16.10 -16.10 17.01
C ARG A 90 -17.52 -16.32 17.54
N HIS A 91 -18.04 -15.43 18.41
CA HIS A 91 -19.39 -15.51 18.96
C HIS A 91 -20.43 -14.89 18.01
N HIS A 92 -20.35 -13.56 17.77
CA HIS A 92 -21.33 -12.82 16.95
C HIS A 92 -20.65 -11.79 16.03
N ALA A 93 -19.46 -12.06 15.57
CA ALA A 93 -18.73 -11.30 14.55
C ALA A 93 -18.41 -9.82 14.86
N ALA A 94 -18.65 -9.35 16.09
CA ALA A 94 -18.21 -8.00 16.47
C ALA A 94 -16.69 -7.90 16.44
N ALA A 95 -16.15 -6.71 16.15
CA ALA A 95 -14.72 -6.46 16.28
C ALA A 95 -14.27 -6.76 17.73
N VAL A 96 -13.21 -7.57 17.87
CA VAL A 96 -12.67 -7.90 19.19
C VAL A 96 -11.98 -6.70 19.79
N VAL A 97 -11.29 -5.93 18.96
CA VAL A 97 -10.58 -4.69 19.33
C VAL A 97 -11.06 -3.56 18.40
N PRO A 98 -12.01 -2.71 18.83
CA PRO A 98 -12.54 -1.64 18.00
C PRO A 98 -11.62 -0.40 17.92
N GLN A 99 -10.64 -0.26 18.82
CA GLN A 99 -9.68 0.84 18.81
C GLN A 99 -8.65 0.65 17.69
N PRO A 100 -8.21 1.71 16.99
CA PRO A 100 -7.25 1.61 15.90
C PRO A 100 -5.86 1.17 16.35
N CYS A 101 -5.48 1.46 17.59
CA CYS A 101 -4.24 1.01 18.22
C CYS A 101 -4.35 1.09 19.74
N GLY A 102 -3.41 0.46 20.45
CA GLY A 102 -3.36 0.52 21.89
C GLY A 102 -2.49 -0.58 22.50
N HIS A 103 -2.72 -0.83 23.79
CA HIS A 103 -2.07 -1.89 24.56
C HIS A 103 -3.12 -2.71 25.31
N ALA A 104 -3.03 -4.03 25.21
CA ALA A 104 -3.94 -4.97 25.88
C ALA A 104 -3.17 -6.17 26.44
N SER A 105 -3.51 -6.63 27.63
CA SER A 105 -3.03 -7.91 28.16
C SER A 105 -3.85 -9.09 27.68
N ILE A 106 -5.05 -8.83 27.17
CA ILE A 106 -6.00 -9.78 26.60
C ILE A 106 -6.89 -9.05 25.61
N LEU A 107 -7.23 -9.67 24.50
CA LEU A 107 -8.13 -9.11 23.50
C LEU A 107 -9.58 -9.44 23.95
N ARG A 108 -10.38 -8.41 24.23
CA ARG A 108 -11.74 -8.59 24.77
C ARG A 108 -12.79 -8.00 23.84
N CYS A 109 -13.67 -8.85 23.36
CA CYS A 109 -14.83 -8.43 22.58
C CYS A 109 -15.78 -7.57 23.46
N PRO A 110 -16.13 -6.34 23.04
CA PRO A 110 -16.96 -5.45 23.85
C PRO A 110 -18.44 -5.86 23.87
N TYR A 111 -18.85 -6.79 23.01
CA TYR A 111 -20.27 -7.17 22.89
C TYR A 111 -20.71 -8.09 24.05
N HIS A 112 -20.10 -9.29 24.18
CA HIS A 112 -20.45 -10.25 25.24
C HIS A 112 -19.26 -10.65 26.11
N GLY A 113 -18.15 -9.90 26.04
CA GLY A 113 -17.00 -10.13 26.89
C GLY A 113 -16.18 -11.37 26.58
N TRP A 114 -16.35 -12.02 25.43
CA TRP A 114 -15.46 -13.10 25.04
C TRP A 114 -14.01 -12.62 24.99
N ASN A 115 -13.10 -13.42 25.56
CA ASN A 115 -11.71 -13.05 25.72
C ASN A 115 -10.79 -13.97 24.93
N TYR A 116 -9.83 -13.35 24.23
CA TYR A 116 -8.81 -14.07 23.48
C TYR A 116 -7.42 -13.68 24.00
N GLY A 117 -6.53 -14.66 24.12
CA GLY A 117 -5.13 -14.39 24.41
C GLY A 117 -4.47 -13.60 23.26
N LEU A 118 -3.30 -13.05 23.52
CA LEU A 118 -2.48 -12.39 22.49
C LEU A 118 -1.93 -13.41 21.45
N ASP A 119 -2.08 -14.70 21.75
CA ASP A 119 -1.84 -15.83 20.85
C ASP A 119 -3.07 -16.21 20.00
N GLY A 120 -4.16 -15.48 20.12
CA GLY A 120 -5.43 -15.70 19.43
C GLY A 120 -6.33 -16.77 20.05
N SER A 121 -5.85 -17.56 21.03
CA SER A 121 -6.64 -18.63 21.65
C SER A 121 -7.80 -18.07 22.49
N LEU A 122 -8.96 -18.72 22.45
CA LEU A 122 -10.13 -18.36 23.23
C LEU A 122 -9.87 -18.65 24.73
N LYS A 123 -9.93 -17.64 25.60
CA LYS A 123 -9.61 -17.75 27.03
C LYS A 123 -10.83 -17.73 27.94
N GLY A 124 -11.87 -16.96 27.62
CA GLY A 124 -13.05 -16.82 28.46
C GLY A 124 -14.33 -16.51 27.68
N MET A 125 -15.44 -17.03 28.19
CA MET A 125 -16.78 -16.90 27.62
C MET A 125 -17.76 -16.72 28.79
N PRO A 126 -18.10 -15.46 29.17
CA PRO A 126 -19.07 -15.23 30.24
C PRO A 126 -20.43 -15.86 29.90
N GLU A 127 -21.12 -16.40 30.93
CA GLU A 127 -22.49 -16.96 30.82
C GLU A 127 -22.65 -18.02 29.73
N PHE A 128 -21.62 -18.86 29.50
CA PHE A 128 -21.61 -19.86 28.46
C PHE A 128 -21.81 -21.30 28.99
N ASP A 129 -22.30 -21.42 30.26
CA ASP A 129 -22.55 -22.70 30.91
C ASP A 129 -23.70 -23.44 30.26
N GLY A 130 -23.59 -24.76 30.15
CA GLY A 130 -24.62 -25.61 29.56
C GLY A 130 -24.62 -25.71 28.04
N VAL A 131 -23.70 -25.07 27.35
CA VAL A 131 -23.52 -25.24 25.89
C VAL A 131 -22.83 -26.58 25.62
N GLU A 132 -23.48 -27.42 24.81
CA GLU A 132 -22.99 -28.74 24.45
C GLU A 132 -22.23 -28.73 23.11
N ASN A 133 -21.30 -29.67 22.93
CA ASN A 133 -20.54 -29.91 21.69
C ASN A 133 -19.72 -28.67 21.22
N PHE A 134 -19.24 -27.88 22.16
CA PHE A 134 -18.40 -26.72 21.89
C PHE A 134 -16.93 -27.01 22.20
N ASP A 135 -16.09 -26.94 21.17
CA ASP A 135 -14.63 -27.06 21.32
C ASP A 135 -13.99 -25.66 21.37
N ARG A 136 -13.50 -25.29 22.57
CA ARG A 136 -12.81 -24.03 22.81
C ARG A 136 -11.58 -23.83 21.92
N ALA A 137 -10.86 -24.91 21.63
CA ALA A 137 -9.63 -24.86 20.85
C ALA A 137 -9.89 -24.45 19.38
N GLN A 138 -11.05 -24.83 18.85
CA GLN A 138 -11.48 -24.47 17.48
C GLN A 138 -12.13 -23.09 17.38
N ASN A 139 -12.31 -22.39 18.50
CA ASN A 139 -12.97 -21.08 18.55
C ASN A 139 -12.00 -19.93 18.89
N GLY A 140 -10.70 -20.10 18.60
CA GLY A 140 -9.73 -19.00 18.59
C GLY A 140 -9.95 -18.01 17.45
N LEU A 141 -9.28 -16.86 17.50
CA LEU A 141 -9.24 -15.92 16.37
C LEU A 141 -8.58 -16.58 15.16
N VAL A 142 -9.12 -16.34 13.98
CA VAL A 142 -8.57 -16.87 12.73
C VAL A 142 -7.27 -16.14 12.42
N PRO A 143 -6.14 -16.85 12.25
CA PRO A 143 -4.86 -16.24 11.99
C PRO A 143 -4.78 -15.65 10.58
N VAL A 144 -3.97 -14.59 10.44
CA VAL A 144 -3.58 -13.95 9.19
C VAL A 144 -2.06 -13.98 9.12
N ARG A 145 -1.49 -14.16 7.94
CA ARG A 145 -0.03 -14.10 7.78
C ARG A 145 0.46 -12.70 8.08
N VAL A 146 1.54 -12.61 8.86
CA VAL A 146 2.21 -11.35 9.20
C VAL A 146 3.72 -11.53 9.13
N GLU A 147 4.40 -10.64 8.43
CA GLU A 147 5.86 -10.59 8.34
C GLU A 147 6.32 -9.14 8.38
N THR A 148 7.60 -8.93 8.67
CA THR A 148 8.21 -7.60 8.74
C THR A 148 9.35 -7.48 7.73
N TRP A 149 9.49 -6.29 7.16
CA TRP A 149 10.65 -5.91 6.37
C TRP A 149 11.03 -4.47 6.70
N GLU A 150 12.30 -4.25 7.05
CA GLU A 150 12.78 -2.95 7.52
C GLU A 150 11.94 -2.42 8.69
N CYS A 151 11.40 -1.21 8.60
CA CYS A 151 10.52 -0.63 9.62
C CYS A 151 9.02 -0.92 9.39
N PHE A 152 8.68 -1.84 8.48
CA PHE A 152 7.31 -2.07 8.05
C PHE A 152 6.76 -3.42 8.50
N VAL A 153 5.45 -3.45 8.77
CA VAL A 153 4.67 -4.65 9.06
C VAL A 153 3.70 -4.91 7.91
N PHE A 154 3.76 -6.11 7.36
CA PHE A 154 2.89 -6.54 6.27
C PHE A 154 2.01 -7.70 6.72
N VAL A 155 0.81 -7.76 6.15
CA VAL A 155 -0.09 -8.91 6.28
C VAL A 155 -0.49 -9.44 4.91
N ASN A 156 -0.89 -10.71 4.86
CA ASN A 156 -1.46 -11.32 3.67
C ASN A 156 -2.64 -12.22 4.08
N LEU A 157 -3.80 -12.05 3.44
CA LEU A 157 -5.00 -12.82 3.75
C LEU A 157 -4.95 -14.23 3.18
N ASP A 158 -4.13 -14.48 2.16
CA ASP A 158 -3.89 -15.82 1.63
C ASP A 158 -2.91 -16.57 2.54
N HIS A 159 -3.43 -17.61 3.20
CA HIS A 159 -2.62 -18.45 4.10
C HIS A 159 -1.46 -19.17 3.38
N HIS A 160 -1.60 -19.43 2.08
CA HIS A 160 -0.57 -20.06 1.25
C HIS A 160 0.35 -19.07 0.53
N ALA A 161 0.23 -17.77 0.79
CA ALA A 161 1.09 -16.76 0.18
C ALA A 161 2.58 -17.13 0.36
N GLU A 162 3.40 -16.83 -0.64
CA GLU A 162 4.86 -16.96 -0.52
C GLU A 162 5.41 -15.99 0.56
N PRO A 163 6.58 -16.26 1.14
CA PRO A 163 7.21 -15.37 2.12
C PRO A 163 7.32 -13.93 1.59
N LEU A 164 7.18 -12.94 2.49
CA LEU A 164 7.27 -11.52 2.14
C LEU A 164 8.57 -11.18 1.38
N THR A 165 9.70 -11.69 1.83
CA THR A 165 11.00 -11.44 1.18
C THR A 165 11.05 -11.94 -0.25
N LYS A 166 10.36 -13.04 -0.56
CA LYS A 166 10.24 -13.54 -1.93
C LYS A 166 9.30 -12.68 -2.77
N PHE A 167 8.21 -12.21 -2.18
CA PHE A 167 7.27 -11.27 -2.83
C PHE A 167 7.94 -9.94 -3.17
N LEU A 168 8.75 -9.39 -2.26
CA LEU A 168 9.51 -8.15 -2.47
C LEU A 168 10.64 -8.33 -3.51
N GLY A 169 11.17 -9.56 -3.66
CA GLY A 169 12.18 -9.87 -4.67
C GLY A 169 13.42 -8.99 -4.58
N GLY A 170 13.86 -8.46 -5.72
CA GLY A 170 15.04 -7.61 -5.84
C GLY A 170 14.95 -6.27 -5.10
N LEU A 171 13.75 -5.82 -4.74
CA LEU A 171 13.57 -4.59 -3.96
C LEU A 171 14.38 -4.61 -2.65
N VAL A 172 14.45 -5.77 -1.97
CA VAL A 172 15.17 -5.93 -0.70
C VAL A 172 16.64 -5.51 -0.86
N GLN A 173 17.31 -5.97 -1.92
CA GLN A 173 18.71 -5.66 -2.18
C GLN A 173 18.90 -4.21 -2.67
N ARG A 174 17.95 -3.67 -3.41
CA ARG A 174 18.00 -2.30 -3.93
C ARG A 174 17.85 -1.25 -2.82
N VAL A 175 17.01 -1.52 -1.83
CA VAL A 175 16.72 -0.61 -0.72
C VAL A 175 17.77 -0.70 0.39
N ALA A 176 18.37 -1.87 0.63
CA ALA A 176 19.32 -2.09 1.74
C ALA A 176 20.45 -1.03 1.84
N PRO A 177 21.11 -0.57 0.73
CA PRO A 177 22.14 0.46 0.81
C PRO A 177 21.64 1.83 1.27
N LEU A 178 20.34 2.10 1.15
CA LEU A 178 19.74 3.38 1.53
C LEU A 178 19.52 3.49 3.04
N GLY A 179 19.58 2.36 3.77
CA GLY A 179 19.54 2.32 5.24
C GLY A 179 18.23 2.86 5.82
N ILE A 180 17.10 2.59 5.18
CA ILE A 180 15.79 3.12 5.59
C ILE A 180 15.37 2.67 6.99
N SER A 181 15.84 1.51 7.48
CA SER A 181 15.61 1.05 8.86
C SER A 181 16.22 1.95 9.94
N LYS A 182 17.12 2.86 9.57
CA LYS A 182 17.74 3.84 10.48
C LYS A 182 16.98 5.16 10.55
N LEU A 183 15.97 5.31 9.71
CA LEU A 183 15.13 6.51 9.70
C LEU A 183 14.03 6.38 10.75
N HIS A 184 13.66 7.51 11.33
CA HIS A 184 12.65 7.59 12.38
C HIS A 184 11.38 8.22 11.82
N TYR A 185 10.23 7.64 12.16
CA TYR A 185 8.93 8.21 11.83
C TYR A 185 8.77 9.61 12.43
N PHE A 186 8.24 10.53 11.65
CA PHE A 186 8.04 11.92 12.04
C PHE A 186 6.57 12.35 11.96
N ASP A 187 5.92 12.17 10.79
CA ASP A 187 4.55 12.66 10.55
C ASP A 187 3.81 11.78 9.56
N ARG A 188 2.48 11.88 9.58
CA ARG A 188 1.57 11.25 8.61
C ARG A 188 0.64 12.29 8.00
N ARG A 189 0.45 12.21 6.69
CA ARG A 189 -0.60 12.90 5.95
C ARG A 189 -1.49 11.89 5.25
N THR A 190 -2.78 12.16 5.19
CA THR A 190 -3.75 11.34 4.47
C THR A 190 -4.54 12.23 3.54
N TYR A 191 -4.65 11.81 2.29
CA TYR A 191 -5.35 12.51 1.24
C TYR A 191 -6.50 11.66 0.75
N ASP A 192 -7.70 12.23 0.73
CA ASP A 192 -8.88 11.66 0.10
C ASP A 192 -8.92 12.15 -1.34
N ILE A 193 -8.88 11.22 -2.30
CA ILE A 193 -8.81 11.56 -3.72
C ILE A 193 -10.01 10.96 -4.44
N ASN A 194 -10.72 11.81 -5.20
CA ASN A 194 -11.88 11.40 -6.00
C ASN A 194 -11.43 10.74 -7.31
N CYS A 195 -10.62 9.70 -7.21
CA CYS A 195 -10.21 8.86 -8.32
C CYS A 195 -10.05 7.40 -7.91
N ASN A 196 -10.10 6.51 -8.90
CA ASN A 196 -9.73 5.11 -8.71
C ASN A 196 -8.26 5.00 -8.29
N TRP A 197 -7.93 4.10 -7.38
CA TRP A 197 -6.57 3.89 -6.88
C TRP A 197 -5.52 3.68 -7.97
N LYS A 198 -5.91 3.06 -9.10
CA LYS A 198 -5.02 2.83 -10.25
C LYS A 198 -4.59 4.12 -10.94
N VAL A 199 -5.45 5.14 -10.94
CA VAL A 199 -5.11 6.44 -11.52
C VAL A 199 -3.92 7.07 -10.78
N PHE A 200 -3.88 6.98 -9.45
CA PHE A 200 -2.76 7.47 -8.66
C PHE A 200 -1.48 6.64 -8.92
N VAL A 201 -1.62 5.30 -9.05
CA VAL A 201 -0.48 4.44 -9.35
C VAL A 201 0.06 4.72 -10.76
N ASP A 202 -0.79 4.94 -11.76
CA ASP A 202 -0.40 5.32 -13.11
C ASP A 202 0.35 6.65 -13.12
N ASN A 203 -0.18 7.67 -12.40
CA ASN A 203 0.48 8.96 -12.26
C ASN A 203 1.90 8.82 -11.68
N TYR A 204 2.08 7.99 -10.67
CA TYR A 204 3.40 7.73 -10.08
C TYR A 204 4.34 7.00 -11.04
N LEU A 205 3.83 6.10 -11.89
CA LEU A 205 4.61 5.19 -12.75
C LEU A 205 4.84 5.71 -14.18
N ASP A 206 4.45 6.94 -14.49
CA ASP A 206 4.63 7.55 -15.80
C ASP A 206 6.09 7.88 -16.17
N GLY A 207 7.06 7.46 -15.35
CA GLY A 207 8.49 7.70 -15.60
C GLY A 207 8.89 9.16 -15.44
N GLY A 208 8.19 9.89 -14.59
CA GLY A 208 8.38 11.31 -14.37
C GLY A 208 7.96 12.17 -15.58
N TYR A 209 7.12 11.64 -16.46
CA TYR A 209 6.73 12.34 -17.69
C TYR A 209 5.97 13.64 -17.39
N HIS A 210 5.14 13.63 -16.33
CA HIS A 210 4.40 14.82 -15.87
C HIS A 210 5.29 15.84 -15.12
N VAL A 211 6.42 15.40 -14.53
CA VAL A 211 7.26 16.25 -13.65
C VAL A 211 7.62 17.61 -14.25
N PRO A 212 8.13 17.72 -15.50
CA PRO A 212 8.46 19.02 -16.07
C PRO A 212 7.25 19.94 -16.30
N HIS A 213 6.06 19.38 -16.34
CA HIS A 213 4.83 20.12 -16.65
C HIS A 213 4.07 20.50 -15.38
N LEU A 214 4.03 19.60 -14.40
CA LEU A 214 3.21 19.74 -13.19
C LEU A 214 4.04 20.17 -11.98
N HIS A 215 5.21 19.57 -11.74
CA HIS A 215 6.03 19.76 -10.53
C HIS A 215 7.26 20.63 -10.79
N LYS A 216 7.08 21.92 -10.94
CA LYS A 216 8.19 22.84 -11.23
C LYS A 216 9.30 22.81 -10.17
N GLY A 217 8.92 22.75 -8.89
CA GLY A 217 9.86 22.65 -7.77
C GLY A 217 10.68 21.37 -7.83
N LEU A 218 10.04 20.21 -7.98
CA LEU A 218 10.72 18.92 -8.09
C LEU A 218 11.58 18.85 -9.35
N ASN A 219 11.08 19.33 -10.48
CA ASN A 219 11.84 19.36 -11.73
C ASN A 219 13.14 20.18 -11.62
N SER A 220 13.15 21.23 -10.78
CA SER A 220 14.33 22.10 -10.61
C SER A 220 15.51 21.39 -9.95
N VAL A 221 15.28 20.33 -9.17
CA VAL A 221 16.32 19.57 -8.43
C VAL A 221 16.66 18.23 -9.03
N LEU A 222 16.00 17.80 -10.12
CA LEU A 222 16.26 16.54 -10.81
C LEU A 222 16.93 16.76 -12.16
N ASP A 223 17.93 15.94 -12.51
CA ASP A 223 18.40 15.86 -13.87
C ASP A 223 17.47 14.98 -14.72
N TYR A 224 16.38 15.58 -15.18
CA TYR A 224 15.34 14.90 -15.95
C TYR A 224 15.87 14.18 -17.21
N LYS A 225 17.00 14.60 -17.78
CA LYS A 225 17.60 13.96 -18.96
C LYS A 225 18.23 12.60 -18.60
N GLN A 226 18.69 12.45 -17.36
CA GLN A 226 19.28 11.24 -16.82
C GLN A 226 18.32 10.43 -15.94
N TYR A 227 17.03 10.71 -16.02
CA TYR A 227 16.01 9.93 -15.34
C TYR A 227 15.95 8.51 -15.89
N THR A 228 16.03 7.50 -15.02
CA THR A 228 16.05 6.08 -15.37
C THR A 228 14.82 5.36 -14.81
N ILE A 229 14.42 4.30 -15.50
CA ILE A 229 13.31 3.43 -15.12
C ILE A 229 13.80 1.99 -15.24
N GLU A 230 13.76 1.24 -14.15
CA GLU A 230 14.18 -0.15 -14.06
C GLU A 230 13.03 -0.98 -13.51
N ASN A 231 12.60 -1.99 -14.24
CA ASN A 231 11.52 -2.89 -13.86
C ASN A 231 12.11 -4.26 -13.52
N GLU A 232 11.70 -4.82 -12.38
CA GLU A 232 12.01 -6.19 -12.01
C GLU A 232 10.80 -6.82 -11.33
N ASP A 233 10.49 -8.08 -11.66
CA ASP A 233 9.41 -8.89 -11.08
C ASP A 233 8.13 -8.10 -10.73
N ARG A 234 8.05 -7.58 -9.50
CA ARG A 234 6.88 -6.90 -8.93
C ARG A 234 7.17 -5.47 -8.44
N TYR A 235 8.30 -4.89 -8.84
CA TYR A 235 8.62 -3.50 -8.50
C TYR A 235 9.17 -2.73 -9.69
N CYS A 236 9.00 -1.41 -9.64
CA CYS A 236 9.63 -0.45 -10.54
C CYS A 236 10.50 0.48 -9.70
N LEU A 237 11.73 0.68 -10.14
CA LEU A 237 12.61 1.72 -9.64
C LEU A 237 12.73 2.84 -10.67
N GLN A 238 12.33 4.03 -10.29
CA GLN A 238 12.55 5.26 -11.01
C GLN A 238 13.63 6.05 -10.28
N SER A 239 14.62 6.60 -10.96
CA SER A 239 15.65 7.37 -10.28
C SER A 239 16.25 8.46 -11.15
N SER A 240 16.71 9.53 -10.51
CA SER A 240 17.35 10.65 -11.17
C SER A 240 18.53 11.16 -10.36
N PRO A 241 19.66 11.51 -11.00
CA PRO A 241 20.66 12.34 -10.34
C PRO A 241 20.01 13.65 -9.87
N MET A 242 20.47 14.17 -8.74
CA MET A 242 20.04 15.45 -8.23
C MET A 242 20.99 16.54 -8.68
N VAL A 243 20.44 17.74 -8.93
CA VAL A 243 21.19 18.93 -9.28
C VAL A 243 20.90 20.04 -8.25
N ALA A 244 21.88 20.87 -8.00
CA ALA A 244 21.68 22.05 -7.18
C ALA A 244 20.80 23.06 -7.95
N SER A 245 19.78 23.58 -7.29
CA SER A 245 18.89 24.58 -7.85
C SER A 245 18.58 25.67 -6.83
N GLU A 246 18.50 26.91 -7.31
CA GLU A 246 18.05 28.09 -6.55
C GLU A 246 16.62 28.50 -6.96
N GLU A 247 16.01 27.83 -7.94
CA GLU A 247 14.68 28.18 -8.45
C GLU A 247 13.57 27.92 -7.42
N ASP A 248 13.69 26.83 -6.64
CA ASP A 248 12.81 26.53 -5.51
C ASP A 248 13.65 26.25 -4.25
N VAL A 249 13.85 27.29 -3.45
CA VAL A 249 14.69 27.23 -2.25
C VAL A 249 14.21 26.18 -1.26
N ALA A 250 12.89 26.01 -1.07
CA ALA A 250 12.33 25.03 -0.13
C ALA A 250 12.62 23.61 -0.60
N THR A 251 12.39 23.29 -1.87
CA THR A 251 12.70 21.97 -2.43
C THR A 251 14.21 21.71 -2.44
N GLY A 252 15.02 22.66 -2.89
CA GLY A 252 16.48 22.54 -2.94
C GLY A 252 17.14 22.38 -1.57
N SER A 253 16.57 22.98 -0.52
CA SER A 253 17.07 22.83 0.85
C SER A 253 16.68 21.53 1.53
N THR A 254 15.55 20.91 1.14
CA THR A 254 15.00 19.71 1.80
C THR A 254 15.26 18.41 1.05
N ARG A 255 15.38 18.44 -0.28
CA ARG A 255 15.71 17.25 -1.10
C ARG A 255 17.20 17.22 -1.34
N LYS A 256 17.92 16.39 -0.58
CA LYS A 256 19.39 16.30 -0.56
C LYS A 256 19.90 14.96 -1.07
N GLY A 257 21.18 14.91 -1.43
CA GLY A 257 21.88 13.74 -1.91
C GLY A 257 22.24 13.84 -3.38
N ASP A 258 22.92 12.80 -3.87
CA ASP A 258 23.40 12.75 -5.26
C ASP A 258 22.32 12.22 -6.21
N ARG A 259 21.30 11.54 -5.67
CA ARG A 259 20.26 10.88 -6.44
C ARG A 259 18.96 10.78 -5.63
N ALA A 260 17.83 10.92 -6.32
CA ALA A 260 16.50 10.59 -5.84
C ALA A 260 16.14 9.18 -6.31
N TRP A 261 15.49 8.41 -5.44
CA TRP A 261 15.08 7.04 -5.68
C TRP A 261 13.58 6.93 -5.40
N TYR A 262 12.80 6.44 -6.39
CA TYR A 262 11.35 6.29 -6.33
C TYR A 262 11.02 4.84 -6.64
N PHE A 263 10.70 4.06 -5.61
CA PHE A 263 10.31 2.67 -5.72
C PHE A 263 8.80 2.56 -5.71
N TRP A 264 8.27 1.77 -6.61
CA TRP A 264 6.92 1.25 -6.50
C TRP A 264 6.99 -0.26 -6.32
N GLN A 265 6.30 -0.80 -5.31
CA GLN A 265 6.09 -2.22 -5.08
C GLN A 265 4.63 -2.56 -5.33
N HIS A 266 4.38 -3.54 -6.18
CA HIS A 266 3.02 -4.02 -6.46
C HIS A 266 2.31 -4.47 -5.17
N PRO A 267 1.02 -4.12 -4.97
CA PRO A 267 0.18 -3.35 -5.90
C PRO A 267 0.23 -1.83 -5.67
N ASN A 268 0.48 -1.35 -4.45
CA ASN A 268 0.04 -0.02 -4.02
C ASN A 268 1.00 0.71 -3.07
N LEU A 269 2.23 0.23 -2.90
CA LEU A 269 3.23 0.85 -2.02
C LEU A 269 4.29 1.58 -2.84
N MET A 270 4.51 2.85 -2.54
CA MET A 270 5.61 3.65 -3.05
C MET A 270 6.55 4.05 -1.91
N ILE A 271 7.84 4.12 -2.21
CA ILE A 271 8.90 4.51 -1.26
C ILE A 271 9.81 5.50 -1.96
N ASN A 272 9.82 6.74 -1.51
CA ASN A 272 10.64 7.82 -2.04
C ASN A 272 11.82 8.08 -1.11
N CYS A 273 13.04 7.96 -1.61
CA CYS A 273 14.25 8.08 -0.81
C CYS A 273 15.17 9.18 -1.32
N TYR A 274 15.70 9.93 -0.37
CA TYR A 274 16.75 10.93 -0.54
C TYR A 274 17.78 10.78 0.60
N ALA A 275 18.86 11.53 0.60
CA ALA A 275 19.82 11.44 1.69
C ALA A 275 19.19 11.86 3.05
N GLY A 276 19.09 10.89 3.97
CA GLY A 276 18.58 11.11 5.33
C GLY A 276 17.07 11.33 5.42
N TYR A 277 16.32 11.06 4.35
CA TYR A 277 14.88 11.23 4.27
C TYR A 277 14.22 10.13 3.43
N MET A 278 13.05 9.71 3.87
CA MET A 278 12.17 8.83 3.13
C MET A 278 10.71 9.24 3.39
N ASP A 279 9.87 9.14 2.38
CA ASP A 279 8.43 9.05 2.56
C ASP A 279 7.88 7.80 1.86
N THR A 280 6.78 7.28 2.39
CA THR A 280 6.01 6.22 1.75
C THR A 280 4.68 6.78 1.29
N ASN A 281 4.19 6.29 0.15
CA ASN A 281 2.82 6.56 -0.29
C ASN A 281 2.10 5.21 -0.38
N LEU A 282 1.11 5.00 0.45
CA LEU A 282 0.28 3.80 0.43
C LEU A 282 -1.10 4.16 -0.12
N VAL A 283 -1.45 3.58 -1.27
CA VAL A 283 -2.70 3.87 -1.96
C VAL A 283 -3.73 2.82 -1.60
N ILE A 284 -4.78 3.21 -0.87
CA ILE A 284 -5.83 2.32 -0.39
C ILE A 284 -7.12 2.60 -1.16
N PRO A 285 -7.67 1.63 -1.93
CA PRO A 285 -8.96 1.81 -2.57
C PRO A 285 -10.07 1.91 -1.50
N VAL A 286 -10.96 2.87 -1.67
CA VAL A 286 -12.20 3.02 -0.89
C VAL A 286 -13.36 2.42 -1.68
N ASP A 287 -13.50 2.84 -2.92
CA ASP A 287 -14.43 2.30 -3.90
C ASP A 287 -13.90 2.50 -5.33
N VAL A 288 -14.75 2.35 -6.33
CA VAL A 288 -14.36 2.47 -7.75
C VAL A 288 -13.95 3.89 -8.14
N ASP A 289 -14.38 4.90 -7.39
CA ASP A 289 -14.17 6.32 -7.68
C ASP A 289 -13.33 7.06 -6.64
N HIS A 290 -12.95 6.40 -5.54
CA HIS A 290 -12.25 7.04 -4.43
C HIS A 290 -11.11 6.17 -3.91
N CYS A 291 -10.02 6.81 -3.54
CA CYS A 291 -8.92 6.19 -2.80
C CYS A 291 -8.40 7.13 -1.71
N HIS A 292 -7.80 6.52 -0.67
CA HIS A 292 -6.96 7.22 0.30
C HIS A 292 -5.51 7.04 -0.08
N VAL A 293 -4.72 8.10 -0.01
CA VAL A 293 -3.26 8.01 -0.13
C VAL A 293 -2.64 8.45 1.18
N ILE A 294 -1.91 7.54 1.83
CA ILE A 294 -1.28 7.75 3.12
C ILE A 294 0.20 7.97 2.92
N PHE A 295 0.68 9.15 3.30
CA PHE A 295 2.10 9.48 3.34
C PHE A 295 2.61 9.37 4.76
N ASP A 296 3.62 8.52 4.99
CA ASP A 296 4.41 8.50 6.21
C ASP A 296 5.80 9.07 5.93
N PHE A 297 6.22 10.02 6.75
CA PHE A 297 7.48 10.74 6.60
C PHE A 297 8.49 10.28 7.65
N TYR A 298 9.71 10.01 7.20
CA TYR A 298 10.80 9.48 8.04
C TYR A 298 12.08 10.29 7.82
N PHE A 299 12.78 10.57 8.91
CA PHE A 299 14.04 11.33 8.88
C PHE A 299 15.12 10.63 9.69
N ALA A 300 16.39 10.91 9.35
CA ALA A 300 17.54 10.42 10.10
C ALA A 300 17.61 11.01 11.51
N ASP A 301 17.11 12.24 11.70
CA ASP A 301 17.01 12.92 13.00
C ASP A 301 15.62 13.56 13.13
N VAL A 302 14.93 13.21 14.23
CA VAL A 302 13.59 13.76 14.58
C VAL A 302 13.63 14.55 15.90
N GLY A 303 14.83 14.91 16.37
CA GLY A 303 15.00 15.75 17.54
C GLY A 303 14.55 17.20 17.31
N GLU A 304 14.45 17.96 18.39
CA GLU A 304 13.94 19.34 18.37
C GLU A 304 14.74 20.27 17.41
N ALA A 305 16.07 20.05 17.35
CA ALA A 305 16.95 20.86 16.47
C ALA A 305 16.67 20.66 14.96
N SER A 306 16.12 19.50 14.58
CA SER A 306 15.81 19.16 13.18
C SER A 306 14.35 19.38 12.84
N ARG A 307 13.52 19.76 13.79
CA ARG A 307 12.06 19.83 13.64
C ARG A 307 11.62 20.78 12.53
N GLU A 308 12.14 22.01 12.51
CA GLU A 308 11.80 23.01 11.49
C GLU A 308 12.14 22.53 10.07
N TYR A 309 13.32 21.92 9.90
CA TYR A 309 13.73 21.30 8.64
C TYR A 309 12.80 20.16 8.22
N ASN A 310 12.43 19.28 9.15
CA ASN A 310 11.54 18.16 8.88
C ASN A 310 10.14 18.64 8.49
N GLU A 311 9.58 19.64 9.20
CA GLU A 311 8.29 20.26 8.87
C GLU A 311 8.32 20.93 7.48
N GLN A 312 9.39 21.62 7.13
CA GLN A 312 9.57 22.20 5.79
C GLN A 312 9.61 21.10 4.72
N SER A 313 10.29 20.00 4.99
CA SER A 313 10.37 18.86 4.06
C SER A 313 9.00 18.18 3.86
N VAL A 314 8.21 18.00 4.93
CA VAL A 314 6.83 17.53 4.86
C VAL A 314 5.97 18.47 4.01
N ASN A 315 6.10 19.79 4.20
CA ASN A 315 5.34 20.77 3.42
C ASN A 315 5.70 20.76 1.93
N VAL A 316 6.97 20.48 1.57
CA VAL A 316 7.36 20.25 0.17
C VAL A 316 6.66 19.01 -0.40
N GLY A 317 6.64 17.88 0.35
CA GLY A 317 5.91 16.69 -0.06
C GLY A 317 4.42 16.94 -0.22
N ASN A 318 3.81 17.67 0.73
CA ASN A 318 2.40 18.04 0.67
C ASN A 318 2.07 18.87 -0.58
N ARG A 319 2.91 19.85 -0.94
CA ARG A 319 2.72 20.66 -2.15
C ARG A 319 2.74 19.80 -3.42
N VAL A 320 3.71 18.88 -3.55
CA VAL A 320 3.78 17.96 -4.70
C VAL A 320 2.50 17.13 -4.79
N GLN A 321 2.04 16.59 -3.65
CA GLN A 321 0.81 15.81 -3.61
C GLN A 321 -0.44 16.65 -3.99
N GLU A 322 -0.53 17.91 -3.55
CA GLU A 322 -1.63 18.82 -3.93
C GLU A 322 -1.67 19.10 -5.43
N GLU A 323 -0.49 19.18 -6.08
CA GLU A 323 -0.39 19.32 -7.54
C GLU A 323 -0.95 18.08 -8.26
N ASP A 324 -0.74 16.87 -7.72
CA ASP A 324 -1.24 15.61 -8.29
C ASP A 324 -2.74 15.40 -8.10
N LEU A 325 -3.34 15.89 -7.02
CA LEU A 325 -4.77 15.71 -6.72
C LEU A 325 -5.66 16.13 -7.90
N GLY A 326 -5.41 17.35 -8.40
CA GLY A 326 -6.23 17.93 -9.46
C GLY A 326 -6.20 17.12 -10.76
N ILE A 327 -5.01 16.66 -11.16
CA ILE A 327 -4.85 15.90 -12.41
C ILE A 327 -5.42 14.47 -12.28
N CYS A 328 -5.25 13.81 -11.15
CA CYS A 328 -5.83 12.49 -10.90
C CYS A 328 -7.37 12.52 -10.96
N GLU A 329 -8.00 13.54 -10.37
CA GLU A 329 -9.45 13.73 -10.45
C GLU A 329 -9.93 14.07 -11.87
N ASP A 330 -9.15 14.85 -12.64
CA ASP A 330 -9.44 15.14 -14.04
C ASP A 330 -9.37 13.87 -14.90
N VAL A 331 -8.36 13.01 -14.67
CA VAL A 331 -8.23 11.73 -15.34
C VAL A 331 -9.44 10.83 -15.03
N GLN A 332 -9.86 10.74 -13.76
CA GLN A 332 -11.05 9.95 -13.40
C GLN A 332 -12.31 10.43 -14.13
N ARG A 333 -12.49 11.74 -14.28
CA ARG A 333 -13.60 12.29 -15.08
C ARG A 333 -13.48 11.90 -16.57
N GLY A 334 -12.27 11.95 -17.11
CA GLY A 334 -11.97 11.58 -18.51
C GLY A 334 -12.23 10.10 -18.77
N LEU A 335 -11.87 9.20 -17.85
CA LEU A 335 -12.10 7.75 -17.94
C LEU A 335 -13.60 7.38 -18.05
N LYS A 336 -14.49 8.21 -17.50
CA LYS A 336 -15.96 8.06 -17.63
C LYS A 336 -16.51 8.58 -18.97
N SER A 337 -15.68 9.25 -19.77
CA SER A 337 -16.11 9.82 -21.06
C SER A 337 -16.36 8.73 -22.11
N ARG A 338 -17.37 8.95 -22.94
CA ARG A 338 -17.60 8.12 -24.14
C ARG A 338 -16.50 8.24 -25.19
N ALA A 339 -15.68 9.29 -25.12
CA ALA A 339 -14.62 9.57 -26.08
C ALA A 339 -13.32 8.80 -25.79
N TYR A 340 -13.15 8.25 -24.57
CA TYR A 340 -11.93 7.55 -24.16
C TYR A 340 -12.17 6.05 -23.96
N ARG A 341 -11.23 5.23 -24.43
CA ARG A 341 -11.24 3.77 -24.26
C ARG A 341 -9.95 3.26 -23.64
N ALA A 342 -8.82 3.63 -24.22
CA ALA A 342 -7.47 3.35 -23.77
C ALA A 342 -6.50 4.33 -24.43
N GLY A 343 -5.41 4.66 -23.76
CA GLY A 343 -4.30 5.46 -24.26
C GLY A 343 -3.20 4.61 -24.88
N ARG A 344 -2.12 5.28 -25.31
CA ARG A 344 -0.88 4.62 -25.80
C ARG A 344 0.24 4.99 -24.85
N LEU A 345 1.07 4.00 -24.49
CA LEU A 345 2.19 4.19 -23.58
C LEU A 345 3.42 4.78 -24.31
N SER A 346 4.11 5.68 -23.64
CA SER A 346 5.39 6.22 -24.05
C SER A 346 6.50 5.20 -23.87
N VAL A 347 7.17 4.80 -24.95
CA VAL A 347 8.30 3.86 -24.90
C VAL A 347 9.45 4.39 -24.03
N ARG A 348 9.60 5.71 -23.96
CA ARG A 348 10.69 6.36 -23.22
C ARG A 348 10.39 6.45 -21.72
N ARG A 349 9.11 6.49 -21.31
CA ARG A 349 8.74 6.89 -19.96
C ARG A 349 7.87 5.85 -19.23
N GLU A 350 6.92 5.22 -19.87
CA GLU A 350 5.84 4.51 -19.20
C GLU A 350 6.05 2.99 -19.13
N ALA A 351 7.31 2.55 -19.02
CA ALA A 351 7.63 1.13 -18.82
C ALA A 351 7.15 0.63 -17.45
N GLY A 352 7.19 1.49 -16.41
CA GLY A 352 6.70 1.17 -15.07
C GLY A 352 5.18 0.97 -15.05
N GLU A 353 4.44 1.84 -15.73
CA GLU A 353 2.99 1.74 -15.89
C GLU A 353 2.60 0.44 -16.63
N GLN A 354 3.34 0.07 -17.69
CA GLN A 354 3.12 -1.21 -18.36
C GLN A 354 3.34 -2.41 -17.44
N LEU A 355 4.36 -2.38 -16.60
CA LEU A 355 4.60 -3.44 -15.61
C LEU A 355 3.40 -3.57 -14.66
N PHE A 356 2.93 -2.45 -14.11
CA PHE A 356 1.74 -2.43 -13.24
C PHE A 356 0.53 -3.03 -13.93
N HIS A 357 0.20 -2.59 -15.14
CA HIS A 357 -0.93 -3.10 -15.90
C HIS A 357 -0.87 -4.61 -16.17
N ARG A 358 0.32 -5.15 -16.44
CA ARG A 358 0.54 -6.58 -16.65
C ARG A 358 0.35 -7.39 -15.38
N LEU A 359 0.90 -6.91 -14.25
CA LEU A 359 0.74 -7.56 -12.95
C LEU A 359 -0.74 -7.57 -12.53
N LEU A 360 -1.40 -6.43 -12.68
CA LEU A 360 -2.83 -6.31 -12.41
C LEU A 360 -3.65 -7.27 -13.27
N ALA A 361 -3.34 -7.36 -14.57
CA ALA A 361 -4.02 -8.29 -15.48
C ALA A 361 -3.82 -9.76 -15.08
N ALA A 362 -2.62 -10.12 -14.64
CA ALA A 362 -2.33 -11.46 -14.15
C ALA A 362 -3.13 -11.79 -12.89
N ASP A 363 -3.17 -10.86 -11.93
CA ASP A 363 -3.93 -11.03 -10.69
C ASP A 363 -5.44 -11.12 -10.94
N LEU A 364 -6.01 -10.21 -11.73
CA LEU A 364 -7.45 -10.20 -12.04
C LEU A 364 -7.94 -11.43 -12.82
N ARG A 365 -7.06 -12.06 -13.60
CA ARG A 365 -7.35 -13.29 -14.36
C ARG A 365 -7.02 -14.56 -13.58
N SER A 366 -6.46 -14.44 -12.36
CA SER A 366 -6.20 -15.59 -11.50
C SER A 366 -7.49 -16.15 -10.89
N ASN A 367 -7.48 -17.43 -10.48
CA ASN A 367 -8.62 -18.03 -9.79
C ASN A 367 -8.88 -17.34 -8.43
N THR A 368 -10.16 -17.17 -8.11
CA THR A 368 -10.65 -16.32 -6.99
C THR A 368 -10.65 -17.00 -5.61
N GLU A 369 -10.15 -18.21 -5.44
CA GLU A 369 -10.14 -18.86 -4.13
C GLU A 369 -9.06 -18.25 -3.23
N ILE A 370 -9.50 -17.58 -2.15
CA ILE A 370 -8.63 -17.17 -1.03
C ILE A 370 -8.71 -18.30 0.01
N THR A 371 -7.60 -18.95 0.28
CA THR A 371 -7.53 -19.98 1.32
C THR A 371 -7.27 -19.32 2.66
N THR A 372 -8.27 -19.32 3.54
CA THR A 372 -8.14 -18.88 4.94
C THR A 372 -7.80 -20.07 5.84
N ALA A 373 -7.07 -19.83 6.91
CA ALA A 373 -6.73 -20.85 7.91
C ALA A 373 -7.97 -21.48 8.61
N ALA A 374 -9.17 -20.99 8.34
CA ALA A 374 -10.43 -21.52 8.88
C ALA A 374 -11.08 -22.58 7.96
N ALA A 375 -10.51 -22.84 6.78
CA ALA A 375 -11.06 -23.81 5.82
C ALA A 375 -10.48 -25.22 5.98
N ASP A 376 -9.42 -25.40 6.79
CA ASP A 376 -8.82 -26.67 7.18
C ASP A 376 -9.21 -27.03 8.63
#